data_51f1c315d103d6669fbf1f9175ee8592
#
_entry.id   51f1c315d103d6669fbf1f9175ee8592
#
_cell.length_a   1.000
_cell.length_b   1.000
_cell.length_c   1.000
_cell.angle_alpha   90.00
_cell.angle_beta   90.00
_cell.angle_gamma   90.00
#
_symmetry.space_group_name_H-M   'P 1'
#
loop_
_entity.id
_entity.type
_entity.pdbx_description
1 polymer ?
#
loop_
_entity_poly.entity_id
_entity_poly.type
_entity_poly.pdbx_seq_one_letter_code
_entity_poly.pdbx_strand_id
1 'polypeptide(L)'
;MERPLEGRIAVVAGGTRGAGRGISMELGAAGATVYVTGRSSRAGLSPIGRPETIEETAEIVEAQGGRGIAVRVDHSRPEEVQRLFERIEEEQGGRLDVLVNDIWGGESLMQFDTPFWALSLEDGLAMLRQGIETHVITSHYAAPLMVRQKNGLILEITDGAGDGYRGSLFYDLVKTSVIRLALAQAVELRRHKVAALALTPGFLRSEEMLDHFGVSEETWRDAIQKDPHFAASETPSYIGRAVAALAADPDVLDRTGEAVSTWQLAKDYDFTDLDGSRPDWGNHVWEHFQDVAGSQIEGFRHIPDYEGFWTR
;
A
#
# COMPACT_ATOMS: atom_id res chain seq x y z
N MET A 1 22.04 -13.27 5.37
CA MET A 1 21.31 -12.01 5.40
C MET A 1 20.53 -11.94 6.70
N GLU A 2 20.48 -10.78 7.35
CA GLU A 2 19.65 -10.59 8.54
C GLU A 2 18.16 -10.73 8.16
N ARG A 3 17.39 -11.39 9.03
CA ARG A 3 15.96 -11.61 8.87
C ARG A 3 15.19 -10.87 9.97
N PRO A 4 15.09 -9.53 9.88
CA PRO A 4 14.56 -8.71 10.97
C PRO A 4 13.08 -8.98 11.28
N LEU A 5 12.36 -9.62 10.35
CA LEU A 5 10.94 -9.94 10.52
C LEU A 5 10.69 -11.45 10.78
N GLU A 6 11.72 -12.22 11.12
CA GLU A 6 11.53 -13.62 11.47
C GLU A 6 10.55 -13.78 12.64
N GLY A 7 9.55 -14.64 12.45
CA GLY A 7 8.45 -14.84 13.39
C GLY A 7 7.40 -13.72 13.43
N ARG A 8 7.48 -12.69 12.58
CA ARG A 8 6.41 -11.69 12.40
C ARG A 8 5.33 -12.21 11.46
N ILE A 9 4.09 -11.82 11.73
CA ILE A 9 2.91 -12.19 10.95
C ILE A 9 2.40 -10.95 10.24
N ALA A 10 2.34 -11.02 8.90
CA ALA A 10 1.87 -9.94 8.05
C ALA A 10 0.66 -10.37 7.22
N VAL A 11 -0.26 -9.46 7.00
CA VAL A 11 -1.33 -9.56 5.99
C VAL A 11 -1.11 -8.49 4.95
N VAL A 12 -1.07 -8.89 3.67
CA VAL A 12 -1.07 -7.97 2.54
C VAL A 12 -2.39 -8.13 1.79
N ALA A 13 -3.28 -7.18 2.02
CA ALA A 13 -4.56 -7.10 1.34
C ALA A 13 -4.38 -6.42 -0.01
N GLY A 14 -4.64 -7.15 -1.09
CA GLY A 14 -4.30 -6.71 -2.45
C GLY A 14 -2.94 -7.24 -2.95
N GLY A 15 -2.41 -8.33 -2.37
CA GLY A 15 -1.08 -8.87 -2.65
C GLY A 15 -0.91 -9.60 -4.00
N THR A 16 -1.82 -9.43 -4.95
CA THR A 16 -1.82 -10.21 -6.19
C THR A 16 -0.75 -9.74 -7.18
N ARG A 17 -0.52 -8.43 -7.31
CA ARG A 17 0.38 -7.76 -8.28
C ARG A 17 0.81 -6.39 -7.80
N GLY A 18 1.62 -5.69 -8.57
CA GLY A 18 2.03 -4.31 -8.33
C GLY A 18 2.67 -4.12 -6.96
N ALA A 19 2.27 -3.05 -6.26
CA ALA A 19 2.80 -2.74 -4.93
C ALA A 19 2.60 -3.89 -3.95
N GLY A 20 1.39 -4.46 -3.86
CA GLY A 20 1.10 -5.54 -2.94
C GLY A 20 1.92 -6.81 -3.15
N ARG A 21 2.25 -7.16 -4.41
CA ARG A 21 3.18 -8.25 -4.72
C ARG A 21 4.59 -7.92 -4.22
N GLY A 22 5.11 -6.73 -4.57
CA GLY A 22 6.44 -6.30 -4.13
C GLY A 22 6.57 -6.22 -2.61
N ILE A 23 5.55 -5.69 -1.93
CA ILE A 23 5.47 -5.65 -0.47
C ILE A 23 5.51 -7.08 0.13
N SER A 24 4.72 -8.00 -0.43
CA SER A 24 4.69 -9.40 0.04
C SER A 24 6.06 -10.05 -0.11
N MET A 25 6.73 -9.84 -1.24
CA MET A 25 8.06 -10.39 -1.54
C MET A 25 9.11 -9.88 -0.55
N GLU A 26 9.19 -8.58 -0.31
CA GLU A 26 10.21 -7.97 0.55
C GLU A 26 9.97 -8.28 2.05
N LEU A 27 8.70 -8.37 2.49
CA LEU A 27 8.36 -8.89 3.81
C LEU A 27 8.82 -10.35 3.98
N GLY A 28 8.64 -11.17 2.94
CA GLY A 28 9.13 -12.54 2.89
C GLY A 28 10.65 -12.63 2.93
N ALA A 29 11.35 -11.81 2.16
CA ALA A 29 12.81 -11.72 2.17
C ALA A 29 13.35 -11.31 3.55
N ALA A 30 12.60 -10.46 4.28
CA ALA A 30 12.90 -10.10 5.66
C ALA A 30 12.56 -11.20 6.69
N GLY A 31 11.93 -12.32 6.28
CA GLY A 31 11.66 -13.50 7.12
C GLY A 31 10.24 -13.62 7.67
N ALA A 32 9.32 -12.75 7.27
CA ALA A 32 7.95 -12.78 7.76
C ALA A 32 7.14 -13.99 7.25
N THR A 33 6.10 -14.36 8.00
CA THR A 33 4.96 -15.11 7.48
C THR A 33 3.98 -14.13 6.88
N VAL A 34 3.67 -14.26 5.58
CA VAL A 34 2.85 -13.31 4.83
C VAL A 34 1.58 -13.99 4.32
N TYR A 35 0.44 -13.54 4.82
CA TYR A 35 -0.87 -13.86 4.25
C TYR A 35 -1.09 -12.96 3.04
N VAL A 36 -0.97 -13.53 1.85
CA VAL A 36 -1.19 -12.85 0.57
C VAL A 36 -2.66 -12.99 0.21
N THR A 37 -3.41 -11.88 0.22
CA THR A 37 -4.84 -11.92 0.00
C THR A 37 -5.27 -11.10 -1.23
N GLY A 38 -6.35 -11.54 -1.86
CA GLY A 38 -6.90 -10.91 -3.06
C GLY A 38 -7.96 -11.78 -3.71
N ARG A 39 -8.57 -11.27 -4.77
CA ARG A 39 -9.65 -11.96 -5.49
C ARG A 39 -9.16 -12.92 -6.58
N SER A 40 -8.00 -12.61 -7.19
CA SER A 40 -7.43 -13.42 -8.27
C SER A 40 -6.64 -14.58 -7.71
N SER A 41 -7.08 -15.80 -8.01
CA SER A 41 -6.46 -17.06 -7.61
C SER A 41 -6.40 -18.02 -8.79
N ARG A 42 -5.64 -19.09 -8.67
CA ARG A 42 -5.62 -20.18 -9.69
C ARG A 42 -6.99 -20.82 -9.91
N ALA A 43 -7.88 -20.74 -8.92
CA ALA A 43 -9.25 -21.25 -9.03
C ALA A 43 -10.18 -20.29 -9.79
N GLY A 44 -9.82 -19.03 -9.95
CA GLY A 44 -10.59 -18.05 -10.72
C GLY A 44 -9.99 -16.64 -10.62
N LEU A 45 -9.95 -15.96 -11.76
CA LEU A 45 -9.47 -14.59 -11.84
C LEU A 45 -10.54 -13.61 -11.36
N SER A 46 -10.09 -12.43 -10.90
CA SER A 46 -10.98 -11.31 -10.62
C SER A 46 -11.56 -10.71 -11.92
N PRO A 47 -12.59 -9.83 -11.84
CA PRO A 47 -13.14 -9.14 -13.01
C PRO A 47 -12.11 -8.32 -13.82
N ILE A 48 -10.96 -7.98 -13.23
CA ILE A 48 -9.87 -7.27 -13.93
C ILE A 48 -9.26 -8.15 -15.04
N GLY A 49 -9.35 -9.50 -14.91
CA GLY A 49 -8.95 -10.43 -15.98
C GLY A 49 -7.44 -10.62 -16.18
N ARG A 50 -6.60 -10.07 -15.30
CA ARG A 50 -5.13 -10.22 -15.38
C ARG A 50 -4.70 -11.60 -14.85
N PRO A 51 -3.56 -12.15 -15.37
CA PRO A 51 -3.14 -13.52 -15.07
C PRO A 51 -2.55 -13.72 -13.67
N GLU A 52 -2.05 -12.66 -13.04
CA GLU A 52 -1.35 -12.74 -11.75
C GLU A 52 -2.28 -13.29 -10.65
N THR A 53 -1.74 -14.15 -9.79
CA THR A 53 -2.49 -14.81 -8.72
C THR A 53 -1.85 -14.64 -7.35
N ILE A 54 -2.65 -14.76 -6.30
CA ILE A 54 -2.16 -14.73 -4.91
C ILE A 54 -1.25 -15.93 -4.60
N GLU A 55 -1.49 -17.09 -5.23
CA GLU A 55 -0.66 -18.28 -5.05
C GLU A 55 0.73 -18.08 -5.62
N GLU A 56 0.82 -17.48 -6.81
CA GLU A 56 2.12 -17.12 -7.41
C GLU A 56 2.91 -16.18 -6.50
N THR A 57 2.27 -15.14 -5.95
CA THR A 57 2.91 -14.23 -5.03
C THR A 57 3.36 -14.95 -3.74
N ALA A 58 2.54 -15.86 -3.20
CA ALA A 58 2.91 -16.63 -2.01
C ALA A 58 4.12 -17.55 -2.28
N GLU A 59 4.19 -18.17 -3.46
CA GLU A 59 5.36 -18.97 -3.87
C GLU A 59 6.64 -18.11 -3.99
N ILE A 60 6.51 -16.88 -4.48
CA ILE A 60 7.65 -15.94 -4.53
C ILE A 60 8.11 -15.58 -3.10
N VAL A 61 7.19 -15.33 -2.17
CA VAL A 61 7.50 -15.10 -0.75
C VAL A 61 8.32 -16.27 -0.18
N GLU A 62 7.92 -17.52 -0.48
CA GLU A 62 8.65 -18.71 -0.04
C GLU A 62 10.04 -18.81 -0.68
N ALA A 63 10.14 -18.53 -1.97
CA ALA A 63 11.42 -18.51 -2.69
C ALA A 63 12.41 -17.46 -2.13
N GLN A 64 11.89 -16.36 -1.57
CA GLN A 64 12.69 -15.33 -0.89
C GLN A 64 13.05 -15.71 0.56
N GLY A 65 12.53 -16.82 1.08
CA GLY A 65 12.87 -17.37 2.38
C GLY A 65 11.90 -17.03 3.51
N GLY A 66 10.77 -16.36 3.22
CA GLY A 66 9.65 -16.20 4.14
C GLY A 66 8.71 -17.39 4.12
N ARG A 67 7.52 -17.21 4.68
CA ARG A 67 6.41 -18.18 4.57
C ARG A 67 5.22 -17.50 3.89
N GLY A 68 4.90 -17.89 2.66
CA GLY A 68 3.77 -17.37 1.89
C GLY A 68 2.51 -18.20 2.11
N ILE A 69 1.39 -17.52 2.42
CA ILE A 69 0.07 -18.17 2.61
C ILE A 69 -0.94 -17.44 1.74
N ALA A 70 -1.33 -18.05 0.63
CA ALA A 70 -2.37 -17.49 -0.24
C ALA A 70 -3.75 -17.73 0.36
N VAL A 71 -4.55 -16.67 0.49
CA VAL A 71 -5.94 -16.76 0.95
C VAL A 71 -6.82 -15.91 0.04
N ARG A 72 -7.72 -16.57 -0.71
CA ARG A 72 -8.68 -15.84 -1.53
C ARG A 72 -9.68 -15.09 -0.65
N VAL A 73 -9.72 -13.77 -0.79
CA VAL A 73 -10.64 -12.89 -0.05
C VAL A 73 -11.13 -11.79 -0.98
N ASP A 74 -12.40 -11.55 -0.99
CA ASP A 74 -13.00 -10.31 -1.49
C ASP A 74 -13.17 -9.35 -0.31
N HIS A 75 -12.30 -8.35 -0.23
CA HIS A 75 -12.29 -7.39 0.88
C HIS A 75 -13.52 -6.45 0.90
N SER A 76 -14.36 -6.48 -0.13
CA SER A 76 -15.66 -5.80 -0.12
C SER A 76 -16.74 -6.59 0.63
N ARG A 77 -16.42 -7.82 1.07
CA ARG A 77 -17.34 -8.73 1.79
C ARG A 77 -16.90 -8.89 3.24
N PRO A 78 -17.54 -8.21 4.19
CA PRO A 78 -17.15 -8.24 5.60
C PRO A 78 -17.02 -9.67 6.17
N GLU A 79 -17.89 -10.58 5.75
CA GLU A 79 -17.88 -11.97 6.21
C GLU A 79 -16.69 -12.79 5.69
N GLU A 80 -16.13 -12.45 4.53
CA GLU A 80 -14.89 -13.08 4.04
C GLU A 80 -13.67 -12.56 4.80
N VAL A 81 -13.64 -11.24 5.07
CA VAL A 81 -12.59 -10.59 5.84
C VAL A 81 -12.60 -11.08 7.29
N GLN A 82 -13.79 -11.20 7.90
CA GLN A 82 -13.91 -11.77 9.23
C GLN A 82 -13.30 -13.16 9.33
N ARG A 83 -13.66 -14.06 8.41
CA ARG A 83 -13.11 -15.43 8.36
C ARG A 83 -11.60 -15.46 8.16
N LEU A 84 -11.03 -14.50 7.41
CA LEU A 84 -9.58 -14.36 7.28
C LEU A 84 -8.93 -14.12 8.64
N PHE A 85 -9.42 -13.16 9.42
CA PHE A 85 -8.81 -12.81 10.70
C PHE A 85 -9.11 -13.83 11.80
N GLU A 86 -10.26 -14.53 11.78
CA GLU A 86 -10.53 -15.69 12.62
C GLU A 86 -9.52 -16.82 12.35
N ARG A 87 -9.25 -17.12 11.08
CA ARG A 87 -8.24 -18.09 10.67
C ARG A 87 -6.84 -17.70 11.14
N ILE A 88 -6.45 -16.42 11.01
CA ILE A 88 -5.15 -15.91 11.50
C ILE A 88 -5.08 -16.06 13.03
N GLU A 89 -6.15 -15.72 13.74
CA GLU A 89 -6.22 -15.89 15.18
C GLU A 89 -5.98 -17.36 15.60
N GLU A 90 -6.61 -18.30 14.92
CA GLU A 90 -6.44 -19.74 15.17
C GLU A 90 -5.03 -20.24 14.80
N GLU A 91 -4.51 -19.90 13.61
CA GLU A 91 -3.24 -20.40 13.08
C GLU A 91 -2.01 -19.75 13.75
N GLN A 92 -2.13 -18.50 14.21
CA GLN A 92 -1.02 -17.69 14.73
C GLN A 92 -1.16 -17.35 16.22
N GLY A 93 -2.11 -17.98 16.93
CA GLY A 93 -2.33 -17.73 18.36
C GLY A 93 -2.75 -16.29 18.67
N GLY A 94 -3.48 -15.66 17.75
CA GLY A 94 -3.95 -14.28 17.89
C GLY A 94 -2.92 -13.20 17.53
N ARG A 95 -1.78 -13.58 16.97
CA ARG A 95 -0.73 -12.64 16.59
C ARG A 95 -0.94 -12.08 15.18
N LEU A 96 -0.83 -10.74 15.06
CA LEU A 96 -0.77 -10.01 13.81
C LEU A 96 0.14 -8.79 14.01
N ASP A 97 1.29 -8.76 13.35
CA ASP A 97 2.28 -7.70 13.51
C ASP A 97 2.11 -6.58 12.48
N VAL A 98 1.76 -6.91 11.23
CA VAL A 98 1.66 -5.96 10.13
C VAL A 98 0.39 -6.20 9.32
N LEU A 99 -0.37 -5.15 9.06
CA LEU A 99 -1.41 -5.11 8.04
C LEU A 99 -1.02 -4.09 6.98
N VAL A 100 -1.05 -4.51 5.72
CA VAL A 100 -0.91 -3.61 4.57
C VAL A 100 -2.20 -3.64 3.78
N ASN A 101 -2.87 -2.50 3.67
CA ASN A 101 -4.03 -2.31 2.81
C ASN A 101 -3.57 -1.71 1.48
N ASP A 102 -3.48 -2.54 0.46
CA ASP A 102 -3.16 -2.18 -0.94
C ASP A 102 -4.30 -2.63 -1.88
N ILE A 103 -5.52 -2.61 -1.37
CA ILE A 103 -6.69 -3.02 -2.15
C ILE A 103 -7.06 -1.89 -3.10
N TRP A 104 -6.94 -2.18 -4.38
CA TRP A 104 -7.33 -1.31 -5.47
C TRP A 104 -8.08 -2.12 -6.54
N GLY A 105 -8.27 -1.63 -7.70
CA GLY A 105 -8.98 -2.28 -8.80
C GLY A 105 -9.82 -1.26 -9.53
N GLY A 106 -9.39 0.00 -9.43
CA GLY A 106 -10.01 1.12 -10.10
C GLY A 106 -9.32 1.56 -11.39
N GLU A 107 -8.25 0.88 -11.81
CA GLU A 107 -7.45 1.29 -12.97
C GLU A 107 -8.30 1.49 -14.22
N SER A 108 -9.16 0.54 -14.55
CA SER A 108 -10.05 0.61 -15.72
C SER A 108 -11.20 1.60 -15.57
N LEU A 109 -11.43 2.12 -14.37
CA LEU A 109 -12.51 3.06 -14.05
C LEU A 109 -12.00 4.52 -14.03
N MET A 110 -10.68 4.72 -14.03
CA MET A 110 -10.08 6.06 -13.98
C MET A 110 -10.26 6.78 -15.30
N GLN A 111 -10.68 8.04 -15.21
CA GLN A 111 -10.74 8.98 -16.33
C GLN A 111 -10.12 10.30 -15.87
N PHE A 112 -9.05 10.68 -16.52
CA PHE A 112 -8.40 11.97 -16.35
C PHE A 112 -8.92 12.96 -17.40
N ASP A 113 -8.70 14.26 -17.21
CA ASP A 113 -9.10 15.34 -18.13
C ASP A 113 -10.60 15.41 -18.43
N THR A 114 -11.41 14.77 -17.60
CA THR A 114 -12.87 14.80 -17.69
C THR A 114 -13.45 15.51 -16.47
N PRO A 115 -14.26 16.58 -16.65
CA PRO A 115 -14.86 17.26 -15.51
C PRO A 115 -15.79 16.33 -14.74
N PHE A 116 -15.84 16.46 -13.41
CA PHE A 116 -16.50 15.49 -12.54
C PHE A 116 -17.99 15.26 -12.88
N TRP A 117 -18.69 16.29 -13.37
CA TRP A 117 -20.10 16.18 -13.77
C TRP A 117 -20.33 15.38 -15.06
N ALA A 118 -19.27 15.07 -15.80
CA ALA A 118 -19.30 14.24 -16.99
C ALA A 118 -18.71 12.83 -16.75
N LEU A 119 -18.12 12.58 -15.58
CA LEU A 119 -17.65 11.25 -15.18
C LEU A 119 -18.83 10.29 -14.98
N SER A 120 -18.61 9.00 -15.22
CA SER A 120 -19.54 7.95 -14.85
C SER A 120 -19.73 7.92 -13.33
N LEU A 121 -20.95 8.19 -12.86
CA LEU A 121 -21.27 8.11 -11.44
C LEU A 121 -21.17 6.67 -10.94
N GLU A 122 -21.54 5.67 -11.74
CA GLU A 122 -21.47 4.25 -11.40
C GLU A 122 -20.02 3.82 -11.15
N ASP A 123 -19.11 4.16 -12.07
CA ASP A 123 -17.67 3.87 -11.97
C ASP A 123 -17.04 4.61 -10.79
N GLY A 124 -17.39 5.89 -10.59
CA GLY A 124 -16.94 6.66 -9.46
C GLY A 124 -17.32 6.06 -8.11
N LEU A 125 -18.58 5.67 -7.96
CA LEU A 125 -19.06 4.99 -6.74
C LEU A 125 -18.43 3.61 -6.57
N ALA A 126 -18.12 2.89 -7.65
CA ALA A 126 -17.39 1.64 -7.60
C ALA A 126 -15.95 1.85 -7.09
N MET A 127 -15.25 2.89 -7.57
CA MET A 127 -13.92 3.25 -7.05
C MET A 127 -13.94 3.57 -5.56
N LEU A 128 -14.91 4.37 -5.07
CA LEU A 128 -15.04 4.67 -3.64
C LEU A 128 -15.23 3.40 -2.81
N ARG A 129 -16.10 2.50 -3.25
CA ARG A 129 -16.31 1.22 -2.57
C ARG A 129 -15.05 0.37 -2.56
N GLN A 130 -14.38 0.25 -3.70
CA GLN A 130 -13.16 -0.59 -3.80
C GLN A 130 -11.96 -0.01 -3.06
N GLY A 131 -11.77 1.30 -3.05
CA GLY A 131 -10.57 1.92 -2.49
C GLY A 131 -10.74 2.47 -1.07
N ILE A 132 -11.98 2.57 -0.53
CA ILE A 132 -12.21 3.10 0.82
C ILE A 132 -12.88 2.05 1.71
N GLU A 133 -14.05 1.54 1.31
CA GLU A 133 -14.79 0.60 2.16
C GLU A 133 -13.99 -0.66 2.47
N THR A 134 -13.24 -1.18 1.50
CA THR A 134 -12.38 -2.36 1.67
C THR A 134 -11.28 -2.15 2.70
N HIS A 135 -10.64 -0.99 2.72
CA HIS A 135 -9.62 -0.62 3.71
C HIS A 135 -10.23 -0.51 5.12
N VAL A 136 -11.40 0.13 5.22
CA VAL A 136 -12.14 0.23 6.50
C VAL A 136 -12.54 -1.15 7.02
N ILE A 137 -13.13 -2.00 6.17
CA ILE A 137 -13.55 -3.36 6.54
C ILE A 137 -12.35 -4.19 7.00
N THR A 138 -11.25 -4.15 6.25
CA THR A 138 -10.05 -4.94 6.56
C THR A 138 -9.43 -4.51 7.89
N SER A 139 -9.24 -3.20 8.09
CA SER A 139 -8.69 -2.66 9.32
C SER A 139 -9.59 -2.90 10.53
N HIS A 140 -10.93 -2.89 10.34
CA HIS A 140 -11.90 -3.17 11.41
C HIS A 140 -11.71 -4.56 12.02
N TYR A 141 -11.46 -5.58 11.21
CA TYR A 141 -11.26 -6.95 11.68
C TYR A 141 -9.81 -7.24 12.14
N ALA A 142 -8.84 -6.54 11.59
CA ALA A 142 -7.42 -6.69 11.95
C ALA A 142 -7.08 -6.02 13.30
N ALA A 143 -7.55 -4.79 13.52
CA ALA A 143 -7.17 -3.97 14.66
C ALA A 143 -7.41 -4.63 16.02
N PRO A 144 -8.48 -5.40 16.29
CA PRO A 144 -8.68 -6.07 17.56
C PRO A 144 -7.53 -7.05 17.95
N LEU A 145 -6.91 -7.73 16.98
CA LEU A 145 -5.74 -8.60 17.22
C LEU A 145 -4.56 -7.77 17.73
N MET A 146 -4.23 -6.69 17.02
CA MET A 146 -3.14 -5.79 17.37
C MET A 146 -3.36 -5.07 18.71
N VAL A 147 -4.61 -4.65 18.99
CA VAL A 147 -4.99 -4.00 20.24
C VAL A 147 -4.79 -4.94 21.44
N ARG A 148 -5.18 -6.22 21.31
CA ARG A 148 -4.97 -7.23 22.37
C ARG A 148 -3.51 -7.48 22.66
N GLN A 149 -2.68 -7.55 21.62
CA GLN A 149 -1.22 -7.78 21.78
C GLN A 149 -0.44 -6.50 22.14
N LYS A 150 -1.07 -5.31 22.06
CA LYS A 150 -0.45 -4.00 22.30
C LYS A 150 0.77 -3.76 21.43
N ASN A 151 0.70 -4.16 20.20
CA ASN A 151 1.72 -3.98 19.18
C ASN A 151 1.09 -4.21 17.81
N GLY A 152 1.53 -3.48 16.80
CA GLY A 152 1.09 -3.65 15.43
C GLY A 152 1.41 -2.42 14.56
N LEU A 153 1.40 -2.66 13.25
CA LEU A 153 1.59 -1.64 12.24
C LEU A 153 0.51 -1.81 11.16
N ILE A 154 -0.25 -0.76 10.90
CA ILE A 154 -1.18 -0.67 9.78
C ILE A 154 -0.61 0.30 8.75
N LEU A 155 -0.49 -0.14 7.51
CA LEU A 155 -0.07 0.68 6.38
C LEU A 155 -1.19 0.78 5.36
N GLU A 156 -1.61 2.00 5.09
CA GLU A 156 -2.61 2.34 4.09
C GLU A 156 -1.90 2.83 2.83
N ILE A 157 -1.93 2.04 1.76
CA ILE A 157 -1.23 2.39 0.51
C ILE A 157 -2.07 3.36 -0.31
N THR A 158 -1.46 4.49 -0.66
CA THR A 158 -2.12 5.59 -1.35
C THR A 158 -1.33 6.04 -2.59
N ASP A 159 -1.75 7.13 -3.21
CA ASP A 159 -1.01 7.83 -4.27
C ASP A 159 -0.92 9.31 -3.92
N GLY A 160 0.32 9.78 -3.87
CA GLY A 160 0.63 11.14 -3.44
C GLY A 160 0.26 11.35 -1.96
N ALA A 161 1.00 12.18 -1.32
CA ALA A 161 0.95 12.31 0.11
C ALA A 161 0.58 13.75 0.54
N GLY A 162 0.22 14.61 -0.38
CA GLY A 162 -0.21 15.99 -0.14
C GLY A 162 -1.66 16.27 -0.47
N ASP A 163 -2.06 17.53 -0.33
CA ASP A 163 -3.41 18.04 -0.58
C ASP A 163 -3.67 18.37 -2.06
N GLY A 164 -2.71 18.10 -2.94
CA GLY A 164 -2.83 18.39 -4.37
C GLY A 164 -3.89 17.53 -5.05
N TYR A 165 -4.69 18.17 -5.93
CA TYR A 165 -5.71 17.48 -6.71
C TYR A 165 -5.08 16.54 -7.75
N ARG A 166 -5.51 15.26 -7.76
CA ARG A 166 -4.93 14.16 -8.58
C ARG A 166 -5.59 13.99 -9.95
N GLY A 167 -6.18 15.04 -10.49
CA GLY A 167 -6.69 15.07 -11.88
C GLY A 167 -8.04 14.38 -12.13
N SER A 168 -8.61 13.65 -11.18
CA SER A 168 -9.92 13.02 -11.28
C SER A 168 -10.60 13.01 -9.92
N LEU A 169 -11.85 13.47 -9.84
CA LEU A 169 -12.58 13.64 -8.57
C LEU A 169 -12.62 12.36 -7.74
N PHE A 170 -13.09 11.25 -8.31
CA PHE A 170 -13.28 10.02 -7.56
C PHE A 170 -11.96 9.38 -7.16
N TYR A 171 -10.96 9.43 -8.02
CA TYR A 171 -9.62 8.97 -7.73
C TYR A 171 -8.99 9.76 -6.57
N ASP A 172 -9.06 11.09 -6.65
CA ASP A 172 -8.55 11.98 -5.61
C ASP A 172 -9.24 11.76 -4.27
N LEU A 173 -10.58 11.62 -4.27
CA LEU A 173 -11.33 11.30 -3.06
C LEU A 173 -10.89 9.97 -2.43
N VAL A 174 -10.66 8.93 -3.23
CA VAL A 174 -10.15 7.65 -2.70
C VAL A 174 -8.80 7.85 -2.04
N LYS A 175 -7.83 8.41 -2.76
CA LYS A 175 -6.45 8.50 -2.28
C LYS A 175 -6.30 9.43 -1.07
N THR A 176 -7.03 10.54 -1.05
CA THR A 176 -7.09 11.44 0.12
C THR A 176 -7.81 10.78 1.30
N SER A 177 -8.90 10.03 1.07
CA SER A 177 -9.61 9.33 2.13
C SER A 177 -8.75 8.29 2.82
N VAL A 178 -7.89 7.59 2.08
CA VAL A 178 -6.94 6.60 2.61
C VAL A 178 -5.91 7.27 3.54
N ILE A 179 -5.40 8.44 3.19
CA ILE A 179 -4.52 9.23 4.07
C ILE A 179 -5.26 9.63 5.34
N ARG A 180 -6.50 10.11 5.20
CA ARG A 180 -7.32 10.49 6.36
C ARG A 180 -7.65 9.30 7.24
N LEU A 181 -7.88 8.12 6.65
CA LEU A 181 -8.12 6.86 7.37
C LEU A 181 -6.91 6.50 8.24
N ALA A 182 -5.70 6.52 7.68
CA ALA A 182 -4.47 6.26 8.42
C ALA A 182 -4.31 7.18 9.63
N LEU A 183 -4.57 8.49 9.46
CA LEU A 183 -4.52 9.45 10.56
C LEU A 183 -5.58 9.15 11.65
N ALA A 184 -6.81 8.82 11.25
CA ALA A 184 -7.88 8.50 12.21
C ALA A 184 -7.53 7.23 13.01
N GLN A 185 -7.05 6.19 12.34
CA GLN A 185 -6.57 4.95 12.96
C GLN A 185 -5.41 5.24 13.93
N ALA A 186 -4.45 6.07 13.55
CA ALA A 186 -3.32 6.47 14.40
C ALA A 186 -3.79 7.10 15.71
N VAL A 187 -4.73 8.04 15.63
CA VAL A 187 -5.28 8.71 16.81
C VAL A 187 -5.93 7.73 17.79
N GLU A 188 -6.72 6.77 17.26
CA GLU A 188 -7.45 5.82 18.10
C GLU A 188 -6.55 4.70 18.65
N LEU A 189 -5.55 4.27 17.85
CA LEU A 189 -4.73 3.09 18.12
C LEU A 189 -3.44 3.39 18.91
N ARG A 190 -2.95 4.63 18.92
CA ARG A 190 -1.70 5.02 19.59
C ARG A 190 -1.63 4.59 21.04
N ARG A 191 -2.71 4.76 21.80
CA ARG A 191 -2.82 4.33 23.22
C ARG A 191 -2.66 2.81 23.40
N HIS A 192 -2.87 2.04 22.34
CA HIS A 192 -2.71 0.60 22.31
C HIS A 192 -1.34 0.18 21.74
N LYS A 193 -0.43 1.13 21.47
CA LYS A 193 0.90 0.91 20.88
C LYS A 193 0.81 0.27 19.48
N VAL A 194 -0.21 0.62 18.73
CA VAL A 194 -0.36 0.23 17.33
C VAL A 194 -0.16 1.48 16.48
N ALA A 195 0.78 1.41 15.55
CA ALA A 195 1.06 2.47 14.59
C ALA A 195 0.16 2.34 13.37
N ALA A 196 -0.24 3.47 12.78
CA ALA A 196 -0.92 3.51 11.50
C ALA A 196 -0.37 4.68 10.67
N LEU A 197 0.02 4.41 9.42
CA LEU A 197 0.59 5.38 8.48
C LEU A 197 -0.02 5.22 7.10
N ALA A 198 -0.06 6.31 6.33
CA ALA A 198 -0.26 6.24 4.89
C ALA A 198 1.11 6.19 4.19
N LEU A 199 1.23 5.37 3.14
CA LEU A 199 2.46 5.23 2.37
C LEU A 199 2.16 5.37 0.88
N THR A 200 2.89 6.26 0.19
CA THR A 200 2.81 6.41 -1.25
C THR A 200 4.08 5.94 -1.95
N PRO A 201 3.96 5.09 -3.01
CA PRO A 201 5.03 4.93 -3.97
C PRO A 201 5.19 6.17 -4.85
N GLY A 202 6.27 6.20 -5.63
CA GLY A 202 6.38 7.04 -6.81
C GLY A 202 5.66 6.44 -8.02
N PHE A 203 6.13 6.77 -9.23
CA PHE A 203 5.62 6.15 -10.45
C PHE A 203 6.00 4.66 -10.48
N LEU A 204 5.05 3.80 -10.17
CA LEU A 204 5.30 2.38 -9.96
C LEU A 204 5.39 1.63 -11.28
N ARG A 205 6.47 0.87 -11.51
CA ARG A 205 6.62 -0.08 -12.61
C ARG A 205 5.89 -1.38 -12.31
N SER A 206 4.57 -1.31 -12.17
CA SER A 206 3.73 -2.50 -12.01
C SER A 206 3.65 -3.30 -13.32
N GLU A 207 3.20 -4.54 -13.24
CA GLU A 207 2.97 -5.41 -14.41
C GLU A 207 2.05 -4.71 -15.43
N GLU A 208 1.04 -3.99 -14.95
CA GLU A 208 0.10 -3.24 -15.80
C GLU A 208 0.77 -2.06 -16.49
N MET A 209 1.64 -1.31 -15.79
CA MET A 209 2.37 -0.19 -16.41
C MET A 209 3.41 -0.67 -17.42
N LEU A 210 4.09 -1.77 -17.15
CA LEU A 210 5.01 -2.37 -18.11
C LEU A 210 4.27 -2.82 -19.37
N ASP A 211 3.12 -3.48 -19.22
CA ASP A 211 2.25 -3.89 -20.34
C ASP A 211 1.72 -2.67 -21.11
N HIS A 212 1.28 -1.60 -20.41
CA HIS A 212 0.80 -0.36 -21.01
C HIS A 212 1.85 0.26 -21.93
N PHE A 213 3.10 0.29 -21.50
CA PHE A 213 4.21 0.79 -22.32
C PHE A 213 4.76 -0.25 -23.31
N GLY A 214 4.36 -1.52 -23.22
CA GLY A 214 4.86 -2.60 -24.06
C GLY A 214 6.33 -2.91 -23.81
N VAL A 215 6.77 -2.87 -22.56
CA VAL A 215 8.16 -3.13 -22.12
C VAL A 215 8.18 -4.20 -21.04
N SER A 216 9.37 -4.73 -20.74
CA SER A 216 9.64 -5.57 -19.57
C SER A 216 10.48 -4.81 -18.54
N GLU A 217 10.70 -5.39 -17.34
CA GLU A 217 11.59 -4.77 -16.36
C GLU A 217 13.04 -4.65 -16.87
N GLU A 218 13.50 -5.52 -17.78
CA GLU A 218 14.82 -5.40 -18.42
C GLU A 218 14.90 -4.26 -19.44
N THR A 219 13.76 -3.92 -20.07
CA THR A 219 13.68 -2.91 -21.14
C THR A 219 12.89 -1.66 -20.75
N TRP A 220 12.54 -1.49 -19.48
CA TRP A 220 11.66 -0.42 -19.00
C TRP A 220 12.10 0.99 -19.44
N ARG A 221 13.43 1.18 -19.63
CA ARG A 221 13.97 2.48 -20.06
C ARG A 221 13.51 2.91 -21.46
N ASP A 222 13.06 1.97 -22.29
CA ASP A 222 12.51 2.29 -23.61
C ASP A 222 11.17 3.04 -23.49
N ALA A 223 10.45 2.86 -22.39
CA ALA A 223 9.22 3.57 -22.10
C ALA A 223 9.44 5.08 -21.90
N ILE A 224 10.64 5.51 -21.50
CA ILE A 224 10.98 6.94 -21.32
C ILE A 224 10.79 7.74 -22.62
N GLN A 225 10.89 7.09 -23.79
CA GLN A 225 10.62 7.73 -25.07
C GLN A 225 9.13 8.04 -25.28
N LYS A 226 8.23 7.29 -24.58
CA LYS A 226 6.78 7.48 -24.62
C LYS A 226 6.30 8.42 -23.52
N ASP A 227 6.86 8.29 -22.34
CA ASP A 227 6.61 9.14 -21.18
C ASP A 227 7.95 9.44 -20.47
N PRO A 228 8.49 10.67 -20.61
CA PRO A 228 9.75 11.06 -19.97
C PRO A 228 9.72 10.94 -18.44
N HIS A 229 8.54 11.04 -17.81
CA HIS A 229 8.39 10.94 -16.36
C HIS A 229 8.62 9.52 -15.84
N PHE A 230 8.52 8.50 -16.70
CA PHE A 230 8.86 7.12 -16.37
C PHE A 230 10.33 6.95 -15.97
N ALA A 231 11.19 7.92 -16.29
CA ALA A 231 12.59 7.92 -15.84
C ALA A 231 12.75 7.94 -14.31
N ALA A 232 11.77 8.47 -13.57
CA ALA A 232 11.77 8.50 -12.11
C ALA A 232 10.92 7.36 -11.49
N SER A 233 10.56 6.35 -12.28
CA SER A 233 9.75 5.22 -11.82
C SER A 233 10.54 4.28 -10.91
N GLU A 234 9.82 3.59 -10.03
CA GLU A 234 10.34 2.62 -9.06
C GLU A 234 9.77 1.23 -9.28
N THR A 235 10.51 0.17 -8.87
CA THR A 235 9.98 -1.19 -8.89
C THR A 235 9.00 -1.42 -7.72
N PRO A 236 8.12 -2.45 -7.82
CA PRO A 236 7.33 -2.90 -6.67
C PRO A 236 8.16 -3.31 -5.45
N SER A 237 9.42 -3.72 -5.63
CA SER A 237 10.32 -4.01 -4.52
C SER A 237 10.71 -2.77 -3.71
N TYR A 238 10.74 -1.58 -4.33
CA TYR A 238 11.13 -0.36 -3.61
C TYR A 238 10.13 0.01 -2.52
N ILE A 239 8.82 0.00 -2.83
CA ILE A 239 7.80 0.16 -1.77
C ILE A 239 7.79 -1.03 -0.81
N GLY A 240 8.09 -2.25 -1.29
CA GLY A 240 8.24 -3.43 -0.44
C GLY A 240 9.34 -3.25 0.62
N ARG A 241 10.50 -2.71 0.23
CA ARG A 241 11.61 -2.39 1.15
C ARG A 241 11.24 -1.31 2.15
N ALA A 242 10.48 -0.29 1.71
CA ALA A 242 9.96 0.72 2.61
C ALA A 242 9.05 0.11 3.70
N VAL A 243 8.15 -0.79 3.31
CA VAL A 243 7.26 -1.50 4.24
C VAL A 243 8.06 -2.41 5.18
N ALA A 244 9.03 -3.16 4.66
CA ALA A 244 9.88 -4.03 5.49
C ALA A 244 10.72 -3.23 6.49
N ALA A 245 11.24 -2.07 6.11
CA ALA A 245 11.98 -1.17 6.99
C ALA A 245 11.09 -0.63 8.13
N LEU A 246 9.90 -0.12 7.80
CA LEU A 246 8.92 0.33 8.81
C LEU A 246 8.49 -0.81 9.76
N ALA A 247 8.29 -2.02 9.22
CA ALA A 247 7.91 -3.19 10.03
C ALA A 247 9.03 -3.68 10.96
N ALA A 248 10.29 -3.42 10.61
CA ALA A 248 11.47 -3.74 11.40
C ALA A 248 11.85 -2.64 12.40
N ASP A 249 11.33 -1.43 12.25
CA ASP A 249 11.66 -0.28 13.09
C ASP A 249 11.01 -0.43 14.49
N PRO A 250 11.79 -0.53 15.56
CA PRO A 250 11.25 -0.61 16.92
C PRO A 250 10.55 0.69 17.36
N ASP A 251 10.87 1.81 16.74
CA ASP A 251 10.37 3.14 17.07
C ASP A 251 9.29 3.62 16.07
N VAL A 252 8.73 2.72 15.25
CA VAL A 252 7.73 3.05 14.23
C VAL A 252 6.48 3.75 14.79
N LEU A 253 6.19 3.58 16.08
CA LEU A 253 5.08 4.25 16.77
C LEU A 253 5.27 5.78 16.80
N ASP A 254 6.50 6.28 16.77
CA ASP A 254 6.78 7.72 16.77
C ASP A 254 6.35 8.38 15.45
N ARG A 255 6.25 7.58 14.39
CA ARG A 255 5.78 8.00 13.06
C ARG A 255 4.27 7.84 12.85
N THR A 256 3.54 7.35 13.85
CA THR A 256 2.11 7.08 13.68
C THR A 256 1.32 8.32 13.29
N GLY A 257 0.48 8.21 12.28
CA GLY A 257 -0.32 9.32 11.73
C GLY A 257 0.37 10.08 10.58
N GLU A 258 1.63 9.76 10.28
CA GLU A 258 2.32 10.33 9.12
C GLU A 258 1.77 9.79 7.81
N ALA A 259 1.84 10.61 6.77
CA ALA A 259 1.78 10.18 5.39
C ALA A 259 3.20 10.29 4.82
N VAL A 260 3.77 9.16 4.46
CA VAL A 260 5.18 9.03 4.07
C VAL A 260 5.31 8.53 2.63
N SER A 261 6.48 8.72 2.05
CA SER A 261 6.77 8.27 0.69
C SER A 261 7.96 7.31 0.65
N THR A 262 8.01 6.47 -0.39
CA THR A 262 9.13 5.54 -0.62
C THR A 262 10.46 6.28 -0.70
N TRP A 263 10.52 7.41 -1.40
CA TRP A 263 11.76 8.19 -1.56
C TRP A 263 12.22 8.88 -0.27
N GLN A 264 11.31 9.24 0.64
CA GLN A 264 11.70 9.75 1.96
C GLN A 264 12.22 8.60 2.83
N LEU A 265 11.48 7.48 2.88
CA LEU A 265 11.87 6.31 3.66
C LEU A 265 13.20 5.71 3.18
N ALA A 266 13.49 5.76 1.88
CA ALA A 266 14.77 5.31 1.35
C ALA A 266 15.95 6.14 1.86
N LYS A 267 15.73 7.42 2.16
CA LYS A 267 16.74 8.26 2.82
C LYS A 267 16.84 7.97 4.32
N ASP A 268 15.70 7.78 4.98
CA ASP A 268 15.61 7.55 6.43
C ASP A 268 16.22 6.18 6.83
N TYR A 269 15.96 5.14 6.03
CA TYR A 269 16.35 3.75 6.32
C TYR A 269 17.49 3.22 5.42
N ASP A 270 18.07 4.06 4.56
CA ASP A 270 19.24 3.74 3.72
C ASP A 270 19.07 2.51 2.81
N PHE A 271 17.91 2.37 2.16
CA PHE A 271 17.69 1.34 1.15
C PHE A 271 17.68 1.90 -0.28
N THR A 272 17.85 1.02 -1.25
CA THR A 272 17.84 1.32 -2.68
C THR A 272 16.80 0.46 -3.40
N ASP A 273 16.49 0.78 -4.65
CA ASP A 273 15.75 -0.11 -5.54
C ASP A 273 16.64 -1.29 -6.01
N LEU A 274 16.09 -2.21 -6.81
CA LEU A 274 16.77 -3.44 -7.25
C LEU A 274 18.05 -3.18 -8.05
N ASP A 275 18.11 -2.08 -8.81
CA ASP A 275 19.27 -1.67 -9.60
C ASP A 275 20.28 -0.81 -8.81
N GLY A 276 20.07 -0.63 -7.52
CA GLY A 276 20.90 0.20 -6.66
C GLY A 276 20.58 1.69 -6.72
N SER A 277 19.61 2.12 -7.51
CA SER A 277 19.15 3.51 -7.58
C SER A 277 18.27 3.88 -6.36
N ARG A 278 18.02 5.17 -6.22
CA ARG A 278 17.04 5.73 -5.26
C ARG A 278 16.10 6.66 -6.03
N PRO A 279 15.06 6.11 -6.67
CA PRO A 279 14.06 6.93 -7.32
C PRO A 279 13.49 7.96 -6.34
N ASP A 280 13.41 9.23 -6.77
CA ASP A 280 12.85 10.33 -5.96
C ASP A 280 11.75 11.01 -6.77
N TRP A 281 10.56 10.41 -6.73
CA TRP A 281 9.39 10.92 -7.43
C TRP A 281 8.98 12.30 -6.94
N GLY A 282 9.12 12.58 -5.65
CA GLY A 282 8.81 13.90 -5.08
C GLY A 282 9.67 15.00 -5.68
N ASN A 283 10.98 14.78 -5.79
CA ASN A 283 11.86 15.73 -6.43
C ASN A 283 11.57 15.86 -7.93
N HIS A 284 11.28 14.74 -8.60
CA HIS A 284 10.91 14.75 -10.02
C HIS A 284 9.64 15.56 -10.27
N VAL A 285 8.60 15.39 -9.46
CA VAL A 285 7.35 16.18 -9.53
C VAL A 285 7.65 17.66 -9.28
N TRP A 286 8.49 17.97 -8.30
CA TRP A 286 8.88 19.35 -8.02
C TRP A 286 9.56 20.02 -9.21
N GLU A 287 10.45 19.31 -9.90
CA GLU A 287 11.21 19.87 -11.02
C GLU A 287 10.37 20.03 -12.30
N HIS A 288 9.40 19.15 -12.53
CA HIS A 288 8.70 19.05 -13.81
C HIS A 288 7.24 19.51 -13.77
N PHE A 289 6.61 19.56 -12.59
CA PHE A 289 5.20 19.91 -12.41
C PHE A 289 5.02 21.03 -11.39
N GLN A 290 5.73 22.15 -11.56
CA GLN A 290 5.78 23.24 -10.59
C GLN A 290 4.40 23.81 -10.22
N ASP A 291 3.44 23.82 -11.14
CA ASP A 291 2.08 24.29 -10.90
C ASP A 291 1.28 23.36 -9.95
N VAL A 292 1.68 22.09 -9.85
CA VAL A 292 1.06 21.05 -9.01
C VAL A 292 1.87 20.79 -7.75
N ALA A 293 3.20 20.93 -7.85
CA ALA A 293 4.15 20.56 -6.79
C ALA A 293 3.97 21.37 -5.51
N GLY A 294 3.65 22.66 -5.60
CA GLY A 294 3.46 23.52 -4.43
C GLY A 294 2.39 22.99 -3.48
N SER A 295 1.27 22.53 -4.02
CA SER A 295 0.14 21.98 -3.25
C SER A 295 0.42 20.58 -2.70
N GLN A 296 1.22 19.77 -3.38
CA GLN A 296 1.50 18.38 -2.97
C GLN A 296 2.57 18.28 -1.87
N ILE A 297 3.52 19.20 -1.80
CA ILE A 297 4.66 19.12 -0.87
C ILE A 297 4.39 19.85 0.44
N GLU A 298 3.60 20.91 0.45
CA GLU A 298 3.32 21.69 1.66
C GLU A 298 2.35 20.98 2.64
N GLY A 299 1.43 20.13 2.15
CA GLY A 299 0.42 19.44 2.95
C GLY A 299 0.97 18.46 4.00
N PHE A 300 2.24 18.03 3.88
CA PHE A 300 2.86 17.05 4.78
C PHE A 300 3.36 17.59 6.11
N ARG A 301 3.45 18.89 6.29
CA ARG A 301 4.21 19.47 7.39
C ARG A 301 3.44 19.65 8.68
N HIS A 302 2.16 19.31 8.73
CA HIS A 302 1.38 19.58 9.94
C HIS A 302 0.38 18.45 10.24
N ILE A 303 0.79 17.53 11.12
CA ILE A 303 -0.18 16.72 11.87
C ILE A 303 -0.62 17.60 13.03
N PRO A 304 -1.91 18.01 13.10
CA PRO A 304 -2.40 18.74 14.25
C PRO A 304 -2.19 17.89 15.52
N ASP A 305 -1.75 18.53 16.59
CA ASP A 305 -1.69 17.90 17.90
C ASP A 305 -3.12 17.61 18.41
N TYR A 306 -3.56 16.35 18.26
CA TYR A 306 -4.89 15.89 18.66
C TYR A 306 -4.95 15.45 20.13
N GLU A 307 -3.88 15.57 20.92
CA GLU A 307 -3.91 15.17 22.35
C GLU A 307 -5.00 15.89 23.14
N GLY A 308 -5.38 17.11 22.75
CA GLY A 308 -6.46 17.86 23.37
C GLY A 308 -7.89 17.43 23.02
N PHE A 309 -8.09 16.58 21.99
CA PHE A 309 -9.44 16.25 21.53
C PHE A 309 -10.11 15.13 22.34
N TRP A 310 -9.34 14.27 22.98
CA TRP A 310 -9.83 13.07 23.70
C TRP A 310 -9.78 13.19 25.23
N THR A 311 -9.45 14.35 25.77
CA THR A 311 -9.42 14.60 27.20
C THR A 311 -10.71 15.25 27.75
N ARG A 312 -11.79 15.24 26.96
CA ARG A 312 -13.09 15.73 27.42
C ARG A 312 -14.13 14.63 27.58
#